data_39094262a4ffb6a1cc53078509344fdb
#
_entry.id   39094262a4ffb6a1cc53078509344fdb
#
_cell.length_a   1.000
_cell.length_b   1.000
_cell.length_c   1.000
_cell.angle_alpha   90.00
_cell.angle_beta   90.00
_cell.angle_gamma   90.00
#
_symmetry.space_group_name_H-M   'P 1'
#
loop_
_entity.id
_entity.type
_entity.pdbx_description
1 polymer ?
#
loop_
_entity_poly.entity_id
_entity_poly.type
_entity_poly.pdbx_seq_one_letter_code
_entity_poly.pdbx_strand_id
1 'polypeptide(L)'
;MEIIRTESISKIYKVGKVEINALNKLSLVINKNEYVALIGPSGSGKSTLMNLLGCLDTPTHGNYFLQGHNVSELTDDGLARIRNEEIGFVFQSFNLIPRMSALENVALPLIYSGIRRTERLEIAEQKLVEVGLADRMNHKPNELSGGQKQRVAAARALVNNPSIILADEPTGNLDSKLLLKFWIFLNEYTRKGIL
;
A
#
# COMPACT_ATOMS: atom_id res chain seq x y z
N MET A 1 19.45 2.15 6.38
CA MET A 1 19.47 1.46 5.07
C MET A 1 18.39 2.08 4.21
N GLU A 2 18.76 2.54 3.02
CA GLU A 2 17.89 3.19 2.06
C GLU A 2 16.87 2.19 1.50
N ILE A 3 15.58 2.54 1.53
CA ILE A 3 14.50 1.70 0.98
C ILE A 3 13.91 2.30 -0.29
N ILE A 4 13.72 3.61 -0.30
CA ILE A 4 13.26 4.38 -1.47
C ILE A 4 14.30 5.44 -1.79
N ARG A 5 14.67 5.56 -3.05
CA ARG A 5 15.44 6.67 -3.59
C ARG A 5 14.87 7.10 -4.93
N THR A 6 14.60 8.39 -5.06
CA THR A 6 14.21 8.98 -6.35
C THR A 6 15.26 10.00 -6.79
N GLU A 7 15.55 10.02 -8.08
CA GLU A 7 16.52 10.90 -8.70
C GLU A 7 15.83 11.73 -9.78
N SER A 8 15.54 12.99 -9.46
CA SER A 8 14.94 13.98 -10.37
C SER A 8 13.70 13.45 -11.12
N ILE A 9 12.85 12.67 -10.44
CA ILE A 9 11.64 12.13 -11.07
C ILE A 9 10.69 13.26 -11.46
N SER A 10 10.16 13.16 -12.66
CA SER A 10 9.14 14.07 -13.20
C SER A 10 8.00 13.25 -13.76
N LYS A 11 6.76 13.76 -13.62
CA LYS A 11 5.58 13.16 -14.25
C LYS A 11 4.78 14.20 -15.00
N ILE A 12 4.61 13.94 -16.29
CA ILE A 12 3.86 14.78 -17.21
C ILE A 12 2.70 13.96 -17.75
N TYR A 13 1.48 14.45 -17.54
CA TYR A 13 0.28 13.87 -18.16
C TYR A 13 -0.10 14.66 -19.39
N LYS A 14 -0.48 13.96 -20.47
CA LYS A 14 -0.97 14.57 -21.70
C LYS A 14 -2.48 14.40 -21.80
N VAL A 15 -3.20 15.51 -21.81
CA VAL A 15 -4.66 15.52 -21.99
C VAL A 15 -4.96 16.28 -23.31
N GLY A 16 -5.12 15.56 -24.39
CA GLY A 16 -5.23 16.13 -25.72
C GLY A 16 -3.96 16.90 -26.10
N LYS A 17 -4.06 18.23 -26.24
CA LYS A 17 -2.91 19.11 -26.58
C LYS A 17 -2.26 19.79 -25.36
N VAL A 18 -2.81 19.54 -24.17
CA VAL A 18 -2.33 20.16 -22.91
C VAL A 18 -1.41 19.20 -22.18
N GLU A 19 -0.24 19.69 -21.76
CA GLU A 19 0.69 18.98 -20.89
C GLU A 19 0.53 19.49 -19.45
N ILE A 20 0.29 18.57 -18.50
CA ILE A 20 0.16 18.86 -17.08
C ILE A 20 1.39 18.30 -16.37
N ASN A 21 2.20 19.19 -15.83
CA ASN A 21 3.39 18.83 -15.06
C ASN A 21 2.99 18.53 -13.61
N ALA A 22 2.71 17.24 -13.31
CA ALA A 22 2.22 16.82 -12.02
C ALA A 22 3.34 16.66 -10.97
N LEU A 23 4.56 16.32 -11.41
CA LEU A 23 5.78 16.31 -10.59
C LEU A 23 6.94 16.87 -11.39
N ASN A 24 7.80 17.66 -10.76
CA ASN A 24 8.92 18.32 -11.42
C ASN A 24 10.22 18.08 -10.64
N LYS A 25 11.09 17.22 -11.18
CA LYS A 25 12.46 16.92 -10.71
C LYS A 25 12.56 16.67 -9.19
N LEU A 26 11.65 15.84 -8.67
CA LEU A 26 11.66 15.47 -7.24
C LEU A 26 12.76 14.44 -6.97
N SER A 27 13.62 14.74 -5.99
CA SER A 27 14.58 13.79 -5.45
C SER A 27 14.33 13.64 -3.95
N LEU A 28 14.22 12.41 -3.47
CA LEU A 28 14.06 12.10 -2.06
C LEU A 28 14.70 10.74 -1.73
N VAL A 29 15.03 10.55 -0.47
CA VAL A 29 15.49 9.29 0.09
C VAL A 29 14.66 8.99 1.32
N ILE A 30 14.15 7.75 1.42
CA ILE A 30 13.45 7.23 2.60
C ILE A 30 14.20 5.99 3.06
N ASN A 31 14.48 5.93 4.37
CA ASN A 31 15.19 4.81 4.98
C ASN A 31 14.22 3.78 5.56
N LYS A 32 14.71 2.56 5.76
CA LYS A 32 13.95 1.50 6.42
C LYS A 32 13.51 1.96 7.82
N ASN A 33 12.29 1.63 8.19
CA ASN A 33 11.65 2.00 9.46
C ASN A 33 11.43 3.53 9.64
N GLU A 34 11.39 4.28 8.56
CA GLU A 34 11.10 5.71 8.56
C GLU A 34 9.61 5.96 8.28
N TYR A 35 9.00 6.88 9.04
CA TYR A 35 7.65 7.37 8.79
C TYR A 35 7.72 8.70 8.06
N VAL A 36 7.09 8.75 6.89
CA VAL A 36 7.06 9.95 6.04
C VAL A 36 5.62 10.38 5.81
N ALA A 37 5.31 11.65 6.07
CA ALA A 37 4.02 12.24 5.77
C ALA A 37 4.15 13.21 4.58
N LEU A 38 3.32 13.02 3.56
CA LEU A 38 3.20 13.93 2.42
C LEU A 38 2.14 14.99 2.73
N ILE A 39 2.55 16.23 2.94
CA ILE A 39 1.65 17.35 3.27
C ILE A 39 1.68 18.37 2.12
N GLY A 40 0.53 18.92 1.78
CA GLY A 40 0.41 19.95 0.77
C GLY A 40 -1.06 20.17 0.33
N PRO A 41 -1.36 21.26 -0.37
CA PRO A 41 -2.70 21.56 -0.87
C PRO A 41 -3.18 20.55 -1.92
N SER A 42 -4.47 20.57 -2.24
CA SER A 42 -5.00 19.80 -3.38
C SER A 42 -4.28 20.21 -4.67
N GLY A 43 -3.98 19.23 -5.53
CA GLY A 43 -3.25 19.47 -6.79
C GLY A 43 -1.73 19.61 -6.66
N SER A 44 -1.13 19.47 -5.47
CA SER A 44 0.32 19.57 -5.27
C SER A 44 1.11 18.32 -5.70
N GLY A 45 0.48 17.32 -6.31
CA GLY A 45 1.15 16.13 -6.82
C GLY A 45 1.28 14.95 -5.83
N LYS A 46 0.68 15.03 -4.62
CA LYS A 46 0.76 13.96 -3.61
C LYS A 46 0.31 12.59 -4.12
N SER A 47 -0.89 12.54 -4.71
CA SER A 47 -1.43 11.29 -5.27
C SER A 47 -0.60 10.79 -6.45
N THR A 48 -0.06 11.70 -7.27
CA THR A 48 0.87 11.34 -8.34
C THR A 48 2.14 10.72 -7.78
N LEU A 49 2.74 11.32 -6.74
CA LEU A 49 3.91 10.76 -6.09
C LEU A 49 3.61 9.39 -5.48
N MET A 50 2.48 9.26 -4.77
CA MET A 50 2.07 7.96 -4.21
C MET A 50 1.87 6.88 -5.28
N ASN A 51 1.30 7.24 -6.45
CA ASN A 51 1.14 6.30 -7.56
C ASN A 51 2.49 5.87 -8.13
N LEU A 52 3.47 6.77 -8.25
CA LEU A 52 4.82 6.42 -8.69
C LEU A 52 5.53 5.53 -7.66
N LEU A 53 5.53 5.92 -6.39
CA LEU A 53 6.13 5.11 -5.31
C LEU A 53 5.44 3.75 -5.17
N GLY A 54 4.14 3.69 -5.48
CA GLY A 54 3.34 2.48 -5.47
C GLY A 54 3.47 1.60 -6.72
N CYS A 55 4.32 1.96 -7.68
CA CYS A 55 4.42 1.27 -8.96
C CYS A 55 3.08 1.12 -9.69
N LEU A 56 2.13 2.03 -9.46
CA LEU A 56 0.84 2.14 -10.18
C LEU A 56 0.99 2.96 -11.45
N ASP A 57 2.06 3.73 -11.55
CA ASP A 57 2.44 4.55 -12.69
C ASP A 57 3.97 4.63 -12.78
N THR A 58 4.52 5.09 -13.90
CA THR A 58 5.95 5.26 -14.11
C THR A 58 6.32 6.74 -14.26
N PRO A 59 7.50 7.17 -13.83
CA PRO A 59 7.96 8.55 -14.08
C PRO A 59 8.15 8.78 -15.57
N THR A 60 7.89 10.02 -16.03
CA THR A 60 8.19 10.43 -17.40
C THR A 60 9.69 10.64 -17.59
N HIS A 61 10.38 11.13 -16.54
CA HIS A 61 11.83 11.32 -16.49
C HIS A 61 12.36 11.05 -15.09
N GLY A 62 13.65 10.75 -15.00
CA GLY A 62 14.33 10.45 -13.75
C GLY A 62 14.19 8.98 -13.36
N ASN A 63 14.81 8.59 -12.23
CA ASN A 63 14.87 7.22 -11.79
C ASN A 63 14.22 7.05 -10.41
N TYR A 64 13.55 5.93 -10.22
CA TYR A 64 13.02 5.47 -8.94
C TYR A 64 13.64 4.13 -8.57
N PHE A 65 14.25 4.08 -7.39
CA PHE A 65 14.85 2.87 -6.84
C PHE A 65 14.08 2.42 -5.61
N LEU A 66 13.69 1.15 -5.58
CA LEU A 66 13.12 0.46 -4.43
C LEU A 66 14.08 -0.65 -4.01
N GLN A 67 14.54 -0.62 -2.76
CA GLN A 67 15.56 -1.56 -2.26
C GLN A 67 16.81 -1.65 -3.16
N GLY A 68 17.23 -0.54 -3.76
CA GLY A 68 18.38 -0.48 -4.67
C GLY A 68 18.11 -0.94 -6.12
N HIS A 69 16.92 -1.49 -6.42
CA HIS A 69 16.53 -1.88 -7.77
C HIS A 69 15.85 -0.71 -8.51
N ASN A 70 16.34 -0.38 -9.72
CA ASN A 70 15.68 0.63 -10.57
C ASN A 70 14.35 0.09 -11.11
N VAL A 71 13.25 0.61 -10.58
CA VAL A 71 11.90 0.19 -10.99
C VAL A 71 11.34 1.00 -12.15
N SER A 72 12.00 2.12 -12.52
CA SER A 72 11.55 2.98 -13.64
C SER A 72 11.68 2.31 -15.00
N GLU A 73 12.54 1.29 -15.11
CA GLU A 73 12.83 0.57 -16.35
C GLU A 73 12.12 -0.79 -16.46
N LEU A 74 11.32 -1.14 -15.45
CA LEU A 74 10.61 -2.42 -15.44
C LEU A 74 9.44 -2.43 -16.41
N THR A 75 9.16 -3.61 -16.95
CA THR A 75 7.92 -3.88 -17.69
C THR A 75 6.71 -3.87 -16.76
N ASP A 76 5.50 -3.81 -17.32
CA ASP A 76 4.25 -3.86 -16.55
C ASP A 76 4.16 -5.10 -15.66
N ASP A 77 4.63 -6.26 -16.13
CA ASP A 77 4.71 -7.51 -15.34
C ASP A 77 5.72 -7.38 -14.21
N GLY A 78 6.86 -6.75 -14.45
CA GLY A 78 7.87 -6.46 -13.42
C GLY A 78 7.32 -5.52 -12.35
N LEU A 79 6.64 -4.45 -12.74
CA LEU A 79 5.98 -3.52 -11.82
C LEU A 79 4.86 -4.20 -11.03
N ALA A 80 4.06 -5.08 -11.67
CA ALA A 80 3.03 -5.84 -10.99
C ALA A 80 3.60 -6.79 -9.93
N ARG A 81 4.74 -7.44 -10.21
CA ARG A 81 5.44 -8.28 -9.25
C ARG A 81 5.97 -7.48 -8.07
N ILE A 82 6.70 -6.39 -8.31
CA ILE A 82 7.20 -5.50 -7.24
C ILE A 82 6.05 -4.97 -6.39
N ARG A 83 4.96 -4.54 -7.01
CA ARG A 83 3.78 -4.06 -6.31
C ARG A 83 3.15 -5.12 -5.41
N ASN A 84 3.16 -6.38 -5.82
CA ASN A 84 2.61 -7.47 -5.03
C ASN A 84 3.55 -7.90 -3.89
N GLU A 85 4.85 -7.95 -4.14
CA GLU A 85 5.85 -8.47 -3.19
C GLU A 85 6.29 -7.42 -2.18
N GLU A 86 6.50 -6.16 -2.62
CA GLU A 86 7.20 -5.15 -1.84
C GLU A 86 6.29 -4.03 -1.30
N ILE A 87 5.06 -3.90 -1.80
CA ILE A 87 4.23 -2.73 -1.51
C ILE A 87 2.88 -3.13 -0.91
N GLY A 88 2.62 -2.68 0.31
CA GLY A 88 1.30 -2.76 0.93
C GLY A 88 0.51 -1.46 0.73
N PHE A 89 -0.75 -1.56 0.27
CA PHE A 89 -1.62 -0.40 0.10
C PHE A 89 -2.75 -0.37 1.11
N VAL A 90 -2.91 0.78 1.77
CA VAL A 90 -4.06 1.09 2.63
C VAL A 90 -4.76 2.32 2.09
N PHE A 91 -5.98 2.15 1.57
CA PHE A 91 -6.77 3.22 0.96
C PHE A 91 -7.81 3.79 1.93
N GLN A 92 -8.16 5.05 1.77
CA GLN A 92 -9.22 5.73 2.53
C GLN A 92 -10.57 5.00 2.42
N SER A 93 -10.94 4.51 1.25
CA SER A 93 -12.18 3.77 0.97
C SER A 93 -12.06 2.26 1.17
N PHE A 94 -10.99 1.80 1.82
CA PHE A 94 -10.66 0.39 2.10
C PHE A 94 -10.44 -0.47 0.85
N ASN A 95 -11.08 -0.21 -0.26
CA ASN A 95 -11.03 -0.94 -1.54
C ASN A 95 -11.12 -2.47 -1.37
N LEU A 96 -12.02 -2.91 -0.48
CA LEU A 96 -12.35 -4.32 -0.31
C LEU A 96 -13.28 -4.78 -1.42
N ILE A 97 -13.08 -6.00 -1.91
CA ILE A 97 -13.95 -6.60 -2.93
C ILE A 97 -15.26 -7.01 -2.24
N PRO A 98 -16.43 -6.42 -2.62
CA PRO A 98 -17.67 -6.56 -1.86
C PRO A 98 -18.25 -7.98 -1.84
N ARG A 99 -17.91 -8.80 -2.83
CA ARG A 99 -18.41 -10.18 -2.97
C ARG A 99 -17.56 -11.21 -2.22
N MET A 100 -16.35 -10.82 -1.80
CA MET A 100 -15.40 -11.65 -1.07
C MET A 100 -15.55 -11.45 0.43
N SER A 101 -15.36 -12.52 1.21
CA SER A 101 -15.27 -12.44 2.67
C SER A 101 -14.00 -11.67 3.11
N ALA A 102 -13.87 -11.36 4.41
CA ALA A 102 -12.67 -10.76 4.96
C ALA A 102 -11.45 -11.66 4.69
N LEU A 103 -11.58 -12.97 4.89
CA LEU A 103 -10.52 -13.95 4.64
C LEU A 103 -10.08 -13.94 3.19
N GLU A 104 -11.02 -13.97 2.25
CA GLU A 104 -10.72 -13.95 0.82
C GLU A 104 -10.09 -12.63 0.36
N ASN A 105 -10.52 -11.48 0.93
CA ASN A 105 -9.91 -10.18 0.66
C ASN A 105 -8.44 -10.15 1.11
N VAL A 106 -8.12 -10.70 2.29
CA VAL A 106 -6.74 -10.77 2.78
C VAL A 106 -5.91 -11.77 1.98
N ALA A 107 -6.48 -12.90 1.57
CA ALA A 107 -5.80 -13.92 0.77
C ALA A 107 -5.52 -13.50 -0.69
N LEU A 108 -6.14 -12.42 -1.18
CA LEU A 108 -6.09 -12.02 -2.59
C LEU A 108 -4.66 -11.75 -3.11
N PRO A 109 -3.78 -10.99 -2.42
CA PRO A 109 -2.41 -10.78 -2.88
C PRO A 109 -1.60 -12.06 -3.01
N LEU A 110 -1.85 -13.05 -2.16
CA LEU A 110 -1.16 -14.33 -2.18
C LEU A 110 -1.49 -15.18 -3.41
N ILE A 111 -2.60 -14.88 -4.12
CA ILE A 111 -2.92 -15.52 -5.41
C ILE A 111 -1.88 -15.12 -6.46
N TYR A 112 -1.51 -13.85 -6.50
CA TYR A 112 -0.52 -13.33 -7.44
C TYR A 112 0.91 -13.78 -7.11
N SER A 113 1.16 -14.12 -5.85
CA SER A 113 2.41 -14.77 -5.42
C SER A 113 2.47 -16.27 -5.75
N GLY A 114 1.41 -16.84 -6.37
CA GLY A 114 1.38 -18.26 -6.76
C GLY A 114 1.17 -19.24 -5.59
N ILE A 115 0.82 -18.77 -4.40
CA ILE A 115 0.65 -19.62 -3.20
C ILE A 115 -0.62 -20.49 -3.34
N ARG A 116 -0.52 -21.76 -2.98
CA ARG A 116 -1.63 -22.72 -3.04
C ARG A 116 -2.80 -22.29 -2.17
N ARG A 117 -4.03 -22.65 -2.59
CA ARG A 117 -5.26 -22.20 -1.93
C ARG A 117 -5.31 -22.48 -0.42
N THR A 118 -4.93 -23.66 0.00
CA THR A 118 -4.92 -24.06 1.43
C THR A 118 -3.98 -23.17 2.23
N GLU A 119 -2.74 -23.08 1.79
CA GLU A 119 -1.68 -22.30 2.44
C GLU A 119 -2.01 -20.80 2.51
N ARG A 120 -2.50 -20.20 1.40
CA ARG A 120 -2.85 -18.77 1.41
C ARG A 120 -4.02 -18.44 2.34
N LEU A 121 -4.97 -19.37 2.54
CA LEU A 121 -6.06 -19.18 3.48
C LEU A 121 -5.57 -19.26 4.92
N GLU A 122 -4.64 -20.17 5.24
CA GLU A 122 -4.00 -20.26 6.54
C GLU A 122 -3.20 -18.99 6.88
N ILE A 123 -2.42 -18.47 5.93
CA ILE A 123 -1.69 -17.19 6.10
C ILE A 123 -2.66 -16.04 6.33
N ALA A 124 -3.72 -15.95 5.53
CA ALA A 124 -4.72 -14.89 5.65
C ALA A 124 -5.50 -14.98 6.98
N GLU A 125 -5.80 -16.19 7.46
CA GLU A 125 -6.41 -16.43 8.77
C GLU A 125 -5.52 -15.89 9.89
N GLN A 126 -4.23 -16.24 9.89
CA GLN A 126 -3.26 -15.73 10.88
C GLN A 126 -3.22 -14.20 10.88
N LYS A 127 -3.19 -13.56 9.71
CA LYS A 127 -3.22 -12.09 9.61
C LYS A 127 -4.52 -11.48 10.16
N LEU A 128 -5.66 -12.12 9.97
CA LEU A 128 -6.93 -11.67 10.56
C LEU A 128 -6.96 -11.85 12.08
N VAL A 129 -6.37 -12.91 12.62
CA VAL A 129 -6.18 -13.08 14.06
C VAL A 129 -5.31 -11.96 14.64
N GLU A 130 -4.18 -11.64 14.00
CA GLU A 130 -3.27 -10.56 14.41
C GLU A 130 -3.96 -9.19 14.50
N VAL A 131 -4.93 -8.90 13.60
CA VAL A 131 -5.72 -7.65 13.63
C VAL A 131 -6.99 -7.75 14.49
N GLY A 132 -7.19 -8.85 15.25
CA GLY A 132 -8.33 -9.04 16.14
C GLY A 132 -9.66 -9.21 15.41
N LEU A 133 -9.67 -9.98 14.31
CA LEU A 133 -10.85 -10.28 13.48
C LEU A 133 -11.07 -11.79 13.30
N ALA A 134 -10.62 -12.61 14.25
CA ALA A 134 -10.79 -14.07 14.21
C ALA A 134 -12.26 -14.51 14.05
N ASP A 135 -13.18 -13.78 14.68
CA ASP A 135 -14.62 -14.05 14.65
C ASP A 135 -15.34 -13.42 13.43
N ARG A 136 -14.62 -12.74 12.55
CA ARG A 136 -15.15 -11.99 11.39
C ARG A 136 -14.64 -12.47 10.02
N MET A 137 -13.89 -13.57 9.97
CA MET A 137 -13.22 -14.04 8.75
C MET A 137 -14.17 -14.29 7.59
N ASN A 138 -15.37 -14.82 7.86
CA ASN A 138 -16.36 -15.16 6.86
C ASN A 138 -17.33 -14.01 6.51
N HIS A 139 -17.24 -12.87 7.20
CA HIS A 139 -18.11 -11.72 6.94
C HIS A 139 -17.68 -10.99 5.66
N LYS A 140 -18.66 -10.51 4.91
CA LYS A 140 -18.46 -9.65 3.75
C LYS A 140 -18.29 -8.18 4.18
N PRO A 141 -17.69 -7.32 3.35
CA PRO A 141 -17.47 -5.91 3.68
C PRO A 141 -18.73 -5.16 4.15
N ASN A 142 -19.91 -5.46 3.61
CA ASN A 142 -21.16 -4.83 4.03
C ASN A 142 -21.64 -5.25 5.42
N GLU A 143 -21.10 -6.32 5.99
CA GLU A 143 -21.40 -6.84 7.32
C GLU A 143 -20.40 -6.36 8.38
N LEU A 144 -19.39 -5.57 7.97
CA LEU A 144 -18.30 -5.08 8.82
C LEU A 144 -18.46 -3.58 9.10
N SER A 145 -18.14 -3.18 10.33
CA SER A 145 -18.01 -1.75 10.66
C SER A 145 -16.84 -1.09 9.94
N GLY A 146 -16.79 0.24 9.86
CA GLY A 146 -15.69 1.00 9.24
C GLY A 146 -14.32 0.60 9.78
N GLY A 147 -14.17 0.51 11.12
CA GLY A 147 -12.92 0.09 11.74
C GLY A 147 -12.57 -1.39 11.50
N GLN A 148 -13.55 -2.27 11.33
CA GLN A 148 -13.30 -3.66 10.93
C GLN A 148 -12.81 -3.73 9.48
N LYS A 149 -13.45 -2.99 8.55
CA LYS A 149 -12.99 -2.88 7.15
C LYS A 149 -11.56 -2.38 7.07
N GLN A 150 -11.21 -1.36 7.87
CA GLN A 150 -9.84 -0.83 7.91
C GLN A 150 -8.83 -1.88 8.37
N ARG A 151 -9.16 -2.67 9.40
CA ARG A 151 -8.28 -3.78 9.86
C ARG A 151 -8.15 -4.89 8.81
N VAL A 152 -9.21 -5.21 8.07
CA VAL A 152 -9.12 -6.13 6.93
C VAL A 152 -8.21 -5.57 5.84
N ALA A 153 -8.34 -4.27 5.51
CA ALA A 153 -7.48 -3.62 4.53
C ALA A 153 -6.00 -3.59 4.98
N ALA A 154 -5.75 -3.35 6.27
CA ALA A 154 -4.40 -3.43 6.84
C ALA A 154 -3.83 -4.85 6.79
N ALA A 155 -4.59 -5.86 7.18
CA ALA A 155 -4.19 -7.26 7.09
C ALA A 155 -3.85 -7.67 5.65
N ARG A 156 -4.66 -7.23 4.68
CA ARG A 156 -4.39 -7.43 3.24
C ARG A 156 -3.10 -6.75 2.80
N ALA A 157 -2.85 -5.52 3.24
CA ALA A 157 -1.63 -4.80 2.90
C ALA A 157 -0.36 -5.48 3.44
N LEU A 158 -0.47 -6.16 4.58
CA LEU A 158 0.64 -6.80 5.29
C LEU A 158 0.86 -8.29 4.93
N VAL A 159 -0.05 -8.90 4.17
CA VAL A 159 -0.07 -10.36 4.01
C VAL A 159 1.16 -10.93 3.31
N ASN A 160 1.77 -10.17 2.39
CA ASN A 160 3.01 -10.53 1.70
C ASN A 160 4.28 -10.05 2.44
N ASN A 161 4.17 -9.52 3.65
CA ASN A 161 5.28 -8.91 4.41
C ASN A 161 6.04 -7.85 3.57
N PRO A 162 5.35 -6.81 3.08
CA PRO A 162 5.92 -5.83 2.18
C PRO A 162 7.04 -5.01 2.83
N SER A 163 7.92 -4.45 2.00
CA SER A 163 9.01 -3.57 2.46
C SER A 163 8.57 -2.15 2.76
N ILE A 164 7.47 -1.71 2.14
CA ILE A 164 6.87 -0.39 2.37
C ILE A 164 5.34 -0.49 2.46
N ILE A 165 4.76 0.40 3.25
CA ILE A 165 3.30 0.63 3.27
C ILE A 165 3.03 2.04 2.78
N LEU A 166 2.16 2.13 1.77
CA LEU A 166 1.61 3.38 1.27
C LEU A 166 0.17 3.53 1.77
N ALA A 167 -0.08 4.61 2.50
CA ALA A 167 -1.38 4.88 3.09
C ALA A 167 -1.94 6.21 2.58
N ASP A 168 -3.06 6.15 1.86
CA ASP A 168 -3.77 7.33 1.36
C ASP A 168 -4.91 7.68 2.32
N GLU A 169 -4.73 8.74 3.10
CA GLU A 169 -5.68 9.20 4.14
C GLU A 169 -6.26 8.05 5.00
N PRO A 170 -5.40 7.16 5.56
CA PRO A 170 -5.83 5.91 6.20
C PRO A 170 -6.74 6.12 7.41
N THR A 171 -6.92 7.35 7.81
CA THR A 171 -7.63 7.77 9.02
C THR A 171 -8.92 8.54 8.73
N GLY A 172 -9.17 8.90 7.48
CA GLY A 172 -10.28 9.75 7.08
C GLY A 172 -11.68 9.20 7.43
N ASN A 173 -11.78 7.87 7.61
CA ASN A 173 -13.03 7.19 7.96
C ASN A 173 -12.99 6.53 9.36
N LEU A 174 -12.02 6.87 10.21
CA LEU A 174 -11.87 6.31 11.56
C LEU A 174 -12.15 7.38 12.63
N ASP A 175 -12.82 6.97 13.70
CA ASP A 175 -12.85 7.76 14.92
C ASP A 175 -11.47 7.79 15.62
N SER A 176 -11.27 8.78 16.52
CA SER A 176 -9.97 9.02 17.17
C SER A 176 -9.42 7.80 17.94
N LYS A 177 -10.30 6.93 18.50
CA LYS A 177 -9.88 5.74 19.24
C LYS A 177 -9.42 4.62 18.31
N LEU A 178 -10.11 4.44 17.19
CA LEU A 178 -9.73 3.45 16.17
C LEU A 178 -8.45 3.87 15.45
N LEU A 179 -8.28 5.17 15.21
CA LEU A 179 -7.08 5.76 14.67
C LEU A 179 -5.86 5.44 15.52
N LEU A 180 -5.94 5.68 16.84
CA LEU A 180 -4.83 5.38 17.76
C LEU A 180 -4.49 3.88 17.76
N LYS A 181 -5.48 2.99 17.76
CA LYS A 181 -5.26 1.54 17.70
C LYS A 181 -4.59 1.11 16.38
N PHE A 182 -4.99 1.71 15.27
CA PHE A 182 -4.39 1.44 13.97
C PHE A 182 -2.92 1.88 13.90
N TRP A 183 -2.60 3.06 14.44
CA TRP A 183 -1.22 3.54 14.54
C TRP A 183 -0.36 2.69 15.48
N ILE A 184 -0.89 2.26 16.63
CA ILE A 184 -0.18 1.35 17.55
C ILE A 184 0.12 0.03 16.82
N PHE A 185 -0.85 -0.51 16.10
CA PHE A 185 -0.70 -1.74 15.31
C PHE A 185 0.41 -1.59 14.25
N LEU A 186 0.41 -0.52 13.43
CA LEU A 186 1.47 -0.28 12.46
C LEU A 186 2.84 -0.10 13.11
N ASN A 187 2.92 0.61 14.24
CA ASN A 187 4.15 0.79 15.01
C ASN A 187 4.72 -0.53 15.53
N GLU A 188 3.88 -1.48 15.94
CA GLU A 188 4.35 -2.80 16.38
C GLU A 188 4.98 -3.58 15.23
N TYR A 189 4.43 -3.48 14.02
CA TYR A 189 5.01 -4.09 12.82
C TYR A 189 6.35 -3.47 12.45
N THR A 190 6.47 -2.14 12.50
CA THR A 190 7.73 -1.44 12.24
C THR A 190 8.81 -1.83 13.25
N ARG A 191 8.48 -1.91 14.55
CA ARG A 191 9.42 -2.32 15.62
C ARG A 191 9.90 -3.76 15.45
N LYS A 192 9.10 -4.63 14.85
CA LYS A 192 9.51 -6.01 14.51
C LYS A 192 10.40 -6.08 13.27
N GLY A 193 10.73 -4.93 12.65
CA GLY A 193 11.57 -4.87 11.45
C GLY A 193 10.91 -5.41 10.19
N ILE A 194 9.56 -5.47 10.18
CA ILE A 194 8.75 -6.00 9.09
C ILE A 194 8.29 -4.87 8.15
N LEU A 195 8.53 -3.61 8.53
CA LEU A 195 8.25 -2.41 7.73
C LEU A 195 9.48 -1.55 7.67
#